data_ea1a95dc5691f6ab6a23c9e3d9df4617
#
_entry.id   ea1a95dc5691f6ab6a23c9e3d9df4617
#
_cell.length_a   1.000
_cell.length_b   1.000
_cell.length_c   1.000
_cell.angle_alpha   90.00
_cell.angle_beta   90.00
_cell.angle_gamma   90.00
#
_symmetry.space_group_name_H-M   'P 1'
#
loop_
_entity.id
_entity.type
_entity.pdbx_description
1 polymer ?
#
loop_
_entity_poly.entity_id
_entity_poly.type
_entity_poly.pdbx_seq_one_letter_code
_entity_poly.pdbx_strand_id
1 'polypeptide(L)'
;VLKLKEKAFVELSRRSFGKLAVATGATAAVGTGAGYLIGRPADAAATWKTTGTAVSALAGFDNQMKAFMQARGITAGQVAVTYKGRLVLARGYSTSTALTVQPTSLFRIASLSKSLTAAAIVKLAQDGKLSLSTPVANIIDITPATGLTRDPRWSQITLWKVLQHLGGWDRDVSGDPEWKDATISRTLGVPMELHTADVIKYVAGQKLDFDPGTKYAYSNFGYTLAGRVIEKVSGLSYEQYVQQKLLAPLKIKRMALGYSIAKHSGETSYESQYSGPTVLDMSGKTVPAPYGSFSMRIQDANGGWIASAPDLVRWAKMFDAPSSVLNSTSLGRVWAKPSIGVNADGWYYGLGWQIRPVSGGTGRNTWHTGSMPGTYSILVRTYNGMSWAAVFNRRDDPSGKSYGDIDAALWTAANGVKSWPTNDLFPQYFS
;
A
#
# COMPACT_ATOMS: atom_id res chain seq x y z
N VAL A 1 36.96 -3.38 -1.64
CA VAL A 1 36.28 -2.09 -1.94
C VAL A 1 34.79 -2.34 -2.20
N LEU A 2 34.39 -3.42 -2.92
CA LEU A 2 32.97 -3.74 -3.14
C LEU A 2 32.22 -4.15 -1.86
N LYS A 3 32.84 -4.95 -0.96
CA LYS A 3 32.19 -5.38 0.31
C LYS A 3 31.89 -4.27 1.30
N LEU A 4 32.65 -3.18 1.29
CA LEU A 4 32.37 -2.02 2.14
C LEU A 4 31.22 -1.15 1.64
N LYS A 5 30.96 -1.13 0.32
CA LYS A 5 29.80 -0.41 -0.26
C LYS A 5 28.47 -1.13 0.01
N GLU A 6 28.44 -2.45 0.08
CA GLU A 6 27.22 -3.23 0.41
C GLU A 6 26.77 -3.03 1.86
N LYS A 7 27.69 -2.90 2.82
CA LYS A 7 27.34 -2.61 4.23
C LYS A 7 26.70 -1.22 4.39
N ALA A 8 27.17 -0.21 3.67
CA ALA A 8 26.57 1.12 3.67
C ALA A 8 25.15 1.14 3.09
N PHE A 9 24.84 0.26 2.13
CA PHE A 9 23.52 0.16 1.51
C PHE A 9 22.44 -0.40 2.46
N VAL A 10 22.80 -1.34 3.33
CA VAL A 10 21.90 -1.91 4.35
C VAL A 10 21.63 -0.93 5.49
N GLU A 11 22.61 -0.11 5.88
CA GLU A 11 22.44 0.87 6.96
C GLU A 11 21.59 2.08 6.58
N LEU A 12 21.63 2.51 5.30
CA LEU A 12 20.78 3.61 4.80
C LEU A 12 19.31 3.24 4.75
N SER A 13 18.98 1.97 4.46
CA SER A 13 17.62 1.44 4.54
C SER A 13 17.02 1.53 5.96
N ARG A 14 17.83 1.29 6.99
CA ARG A 14 17.37 1.29 8.39
C ARG A 14 16.95 2.66 8.93
N ARG A 15 17.55 3.76 8.45
CA ARG A 15 17.28 5.11 8.96
C ARG A 15 15.99 5.73 8.41
N SER A 16 15.55 5.34 7.24
CA SER A 16 14.37 5.92 6.58
C SER A 16 13.04 5.38 7.10
N PHE A 17 13.01 4.18 7.66
CA PHE A 17 11.77 3.56 8.18
C PHE A 17 11.45 3.88 9.64
N GLY A 18 12.42 4.35 10.42
CA GLY A 18 12.27 4.60 11.85
C GLY A 18 11.49 5.87 12.24
N LYS A 19 11.15 6.75 11.28
CA LYS A 19 10.47 8.03 11.57
C LYS A 19 9.01 8.10 11.16
N LEU A 20 8.43 7.03 10.60
CA LEU A 20 7.03 7.02 10.15
C LEU A 20 6.04 6.37 11.12
N ALA A 21 6.48 5.99 12.29
CA ALA A 21 5.63 5.41 13.31
C ALA A 21 5.83 6.17 14.62
N VAL A 22 5.22 7.30 14.81
CA VAL A 22 4.73 7.85 16.11
C VAL A 22 4.03 9.17 15.84
N ALA A 23 2.74 9.21 15.98
CA ALA A 23 1.96 10.26 16.66
C ALA A 23 0.48 9.86 16.65
N THR A 24 0.07 9.06 17.61
CA THR A 24 -1.29 9.15 18.16
C THR A 24 -1.11 9.35 19.64
N GLY A 25 -1.20 10.61 20.08
CA GLY A 25 -1.25 10.97 21.48
C GLY A 25 -2.54 10.44 22.10
N ALA A 26 -2.42 9.48 22.99
CA ALA A 26 -3.43 9.13 23.96
C ALA A 26 -2.90 9.54 25.33
N THR A 27 -3.50 10.56 25.94
CA THR A 27 -3.32 10.88 27.36
C THR A 27 -3.88 9.73 28.20
N ALA A 28 -2.97 8.99 28.84
CA ALA A 28 -3.33 7.95 29.79
C ALA A 28 -3.57 8.57 31.18
N ALA A 29 -4.76 8.34 31.71
CA ALA A 29 -5.06 8.55 33.13
C ALA A 29 -4.35 7.44 33.95
N VAL A 30 -3.60 7.88 34.96
CA VAL A 30 -2.90 6.97 35.89
C VAL A 30 -3.93 6.35 36.84
N GLY A 31 -4.16 5.04 36.69
CA GLY A 31 -4.82 4.20 37.67
C GLY A 31 -3.83 3.24 38.27
N THR A 32 -3.53 3.36 39.56
CA THR A 32 -2.69 2.44 40.32
C THR A 32 -3.42 1.11 40.55
N GLY A 33 -2.98 0.07 39.88
CA GLY A 33 -3.39 -1.32 40.15
C GLY A 33 -2.20 -2.24 39.97
N ALA A 34 -1.68 -2.79 41.09
CA ALA A 34 -0.65 -3.81 41.08
C ALA A 34 -1.18 -5.10 40.44
N GLY A 35 -0.86 -5.34 39.18
CA GLY A 35 -1.15 -6.58 38.45
C GLY A 35 0.11 -7.42 38.32
N TYR A 36 0.08 -8.62 38.87
CA TYR A 36 1.08 -9.66 38.75
C TYR A 36 1.49 -9.90 37.30
N LEU A 37 2.78 -9.72 37.00
CA LEU A 37 3.41 -10.20 35.79
C LEU A 37 3.47 -11.75 35.85
N ILE A 38 2.44 -12.42 35.34
CA ILE A 38 2.53 -13.84 35.00
C ILE A 38 3.46 -13.92 33.79
N GLY A 39 4.69 -14.39 34.01
CA GLY A 39 5.65 -14.68 32.94
C GLY A 39 4.97 -15.61 31.91
N ARG A 40 4.85 -15.16 30.66
CA ARG A 40 4.44 -16.03 29.55
C ARG A 40 5.45 -17.18 29.44
N PRO A 41 5.00 -18.44 29.33
CA PRO A 41 5.90 -19.55 29.03
C PRO A 41 6.65 -19.23 27.74
N ALA A 42 7.93 -19.64 27.66
CA ALA A 42 8.72 -19.55 26.43
C ALA A 42 7.87 -20.10 25.28
N ASP A 43 7.61 -19.25 24.28
CA ASP A 43 6.72 -19.59 23.16
C ASP A 43 7.16 -20.93 22.55
N ALA A 44 6.31 -21.96 22.68
CA ALA A 44 6.49 -23.19 21.93
C ALA A 44 6.62 -22.84 20.45
N ALA A 45 7.63 -23.41 19.78
CA ALA A 45 7.89 -23.12 18.38
C ALA A 45 6.59 -23.24 17.56
N ALA A 46 6.18 -22.17 16.91
CA ALA A 46 4.91 -22.16 16.17
C ALA A 46 4.90 -23.26 15.11
N THR A 47 3.86 -24.11 15.14
CA THR A 47 3.68 -25.13 14.10
C THR A 47 3.18 -24.44 12.82
N TRP A 48 4.03 -24.38 11.81
CA TRP A 48 3.73 -23.74 10.54
C TRP A 48 2.98 -24.68 9.59
N LYS A 49 1.81 -24.25 9.14
CA LYS A 49 1.15 -24.78 7.95
C LYS A 49 1.61 -23.98 6.76
N THR A 50 2.36 -24.60 5.85
CA THR A 50 2.94 -23.94 4.69
C THR A 50 2.37 -24.57 3.42
N THR A 51 1.91 -23.75 2.48
CA THR A 51 1.30 -24.15 1.21
C THR A 51 2.09 -23.62 0.02
N GLY A 52 1.76 -24.08 -1.19
CA GLY A 52 2.54 -23.85 -2.40
C GLY A 52 3.78 -24.73 -2.45
N THR A 53 4.42 -24.83 -3.64
CA THR A 53 5.58 -25.70 -3.85
C THR A 53 6.83 -25.10 -3.20
N ALA A 54 7.50 -25.89 -2.37
CA ALA A 54 8.79 -25.52 -1.81
C ALA A 54 9.88 -25.59 -2.89
N VAL A 55 10.79 -24.62 -2.87
CA VAL A 55 11.95 -24.56 -3.79
C VAL A 55 13.21 -24.45 -2.96
N SER A 56 14.02 -25.50 -2.93
CA SER A 56 15.18 -25.61 -2.03
C SER A 56 16.18 -24.46 -2.18
N ALA A 57 16.44 -24.03 -3.41
CA ALA A 57 17.31 -22.88 -3.69
C ALA A 57 16.78 -21.54 -3.12
N LEU A 58 15.50 -21.46 -2.81
CA LEU A 58 14.80 -20.28 -2.27
C LEU A 58 14.34 -20.46 -0.83
N ALA A 59 14.83 -21.49 -0.12
CA ALA A 59 14.47 -21.76 1.29
C ALA A 59 14.76 -20.57 2.21
N GLY A 60 15.70 -19.70 1.84
CA GLY A 60 15.96 -18.45 2.57
C GLY A 60 14.71 -17.56 2.71
N PHE A 61 13.86 -17.51 1.71
CA PHE A 61 12.59 -16.75 1.78
C PHE A 61 11.62 -17.40 2.78
N ASP A 62 11.46 -18.73 2.76
CA ASP A 62 10.63 -19.44 3.74
C ASP A 62 11.12 -19.19 5.18
N ASN A 63 12.43 -19.23 5.41
CA ASN A 63 13.04 -19.02 6.72
C ASN A 63 12.83 -17.59 7.21
N GLN A 64 13.07 -16.59 6.37
CA GLN A 64 12.88 -15.18 6.73
C GLN A 64 11.39 -14.88 7.01
N MET A 65 10.48 -15.39 6.19
CA MET A 65 9.04 -15.21 6.41
C MET A 65 8.59 -15.79 7.76
N LYS A 66 8.95 -17.03 8.06
CA LYS A 66 8.59 -17.69 9.33
C LYS A 66 9.17 -16.96 10.54
N ALA A 67 10.47 -16.61 10.49
CA ALA A 67 11.13 -15.88 11.56
C ALA A 67 10.52 -14.50 11.80
N PHE A 68 10.21 -13.76 10.73
CA PHE A 68 9.57 -12.46 10.80
C PHE A 68 8.16 -12.55 11.41
N MET A 69 7.35 -13.50 10.93
CA MET A 69 5.99 -13.71 11.39
C MET A 69 5.95 -14.18 12.85
N GLN A 70 6.80 -15.12 13.23
CA GLN A 70 6.91 -15.62 14.62
C GLN A 70 7.28 -14.50 15.58
N ALA A 71 8.27 -13.69 15.23
CA ALA A 71 8.74 -12.58 16.07
C ALA A 71 7.70 -11.49 16.32
N ARG A 72 6.58 -11.47 15.55
CA ARG A 72 5.51 -10.45 15.60
C ARG A 72 4.12 -11.06 15.86
N GLY A 73 4.04 -12.35 16.17
CA GLY A 73 2.76 -13.03 16.39
C GLY A 73 1.82 -12.97 15.19
N ILE A 74 2.35 -12.91 13.97
CA ILE A 74 1.56 -12.89 12.73
C ILE A 74 1.09 -14.30 12.43
N THR A 75 -0.22 -14.50 12.24
CA THR A 75 -0.82 -15.81 12.07
C THR A 75 -1.04 -16.21 10.62
N ALA A 76 -1.05 -15.26 9.69
CA ALA A 76 -1.24 -15.50 8.27
C ALA A 76 -0.39 -14.55 7.41
N GLY A 77 0.27 -15.09 6.37
CA GLY A 77 1.06 -14.30 5.43
C GLY A 77 1.36 -15.07 4.14
N GLN A 78 1.84 -14.34 3.15
CA GLN A 78 2.28 -14.90 1.86
C GLN A 78 3.57 -14.24 1.40
N VAL A 79 4.34 -14.96 0.58
CA VAL A 79 5.40 -14.39 -0.24
C VAL A 79 5.31 -14.92 -1.66
N ALA A 80 5.58 -14.06 -2.64
CA ALA A 80 5.83 -14.44 -4.02
C ALA A 80 7.10 -13.77 -4.53
N VAL A 81 7.88 -14.50 -5.34
CA VAL A 81 9.15 -14.01 -5.87
C VAL A 81 9.22 -14.29 -7.36
N THR A 82 9.60 -13.26 -8.12
CA THR A 82 9.93 -13.42 -9.56
C THR A 82 11.40 -13.17 -9.81
N TYR A 83 11.93 -13.86 -10.82
CA TYR A 83 13.26 -13.63 -11.34
C TYR A 83 13.26 -13.67 -12.86
N LYS A 84 13.76 -12.62 -13.50
CA LYS A 84 13.78 -12.45 -14.97
C LYS A 84 12.42 -12.78 -15.60
N GLY A 85 11.36 -12.20 -15.03
CA GLY A 85 9.98 -12.30 -15.52
C GLY A 85 9.26 -13.63 -15.26
N ARG A 86 9.85 -14.60 -14.56
CA ARG A 86 9.24 -15.88 -14.15
C ARG A 86 8.86 -15.86 -12.68
N LEU A 87 7.73 -16.40 -12.31
CA LEU A 87 7.33 -16.63 -10.92
C LEU A 87 8.03 -17.89 -10.41
N VAL A 88 9.07 -17.70 -9.60
CA VAL A 88 9.93 -18.80 -9.13
C VAL A 88 9.55 -19.33 -7.75
N LEU A 89 8.79 -18.55 -6.97
CA LEU A 89 8.28 -18.94 -5.65
C LEU A 89 6.91 -18.30 -5.40
N ALA A 90 5.99 -19.09 -4.84
CA ALA A 90 4.69 -18.62 -4.33
C ALA A 90 4.30 -19.47 -3.13
N ARG A 91 4.28 -18.88 -1.93
CA ARG A 91 4.10 -19.57 -0.65
C ARG A 91 3.06 -18.89 0.22
N GLY A 92 2.24 -19.69 0.91
CA GLY A 92 1.36 -19.26 1.98
C GLY A 92 1.80 -19.85 3.32
N TYR A 93 1.63 -19.08 4.40
CA TYR A 93 1.99 -19.44 5.76
C TYR A 93 0.84 -19.17 6.71
N SER A 94 0.54 -20.10 7.60
CA SER A 94 -0.38 -19.89 8.71
C SER A 94 0.05 -20.68 9.95
N THR A 95 -0.28 -20.16 11.13
CA THR A 95 -0.07 -20.82 12.43
C THR A 95 -1.39 -21.29 13.03
N SER A 96 -2.53 -20.84 12.51
CA SER A 96 -3.85 -21.22 12.97
C SER A 96 -4.30 -22.53 12.32
N THR A 97 -4.88 -23.42 13.12
CA THR A 97 -5.54 -24.63 12.62
C THR A 97 -6.81 -24.32 11.84
N ALA A 98 -7.46 -23.19 12.14
CA ALA A 98 -8.72 -22.75 11.52
C ALA A 98 -8.53 -22.09 10.15
N LEU A 99 -7.30 -21.67 9.79
CA LEU A 99 -7.02 -20.95 8.55
C LEU A 99 -5.91 -21.64 7.75
N THR A 100 -6.17 -21.91 6.48
CA THR A 100 -5.13 -22.35 5.53
C THR A 100 -4.91 -21.27 4.50
N VAL A 101 -3.76 -20.57 4.60
CA VAL A 101 -3.35 -19.58 3.60
C VAL A 101 -2.81 -20.31 2.37
N GLN A 102 -3.47 -20.14 1.23
CA GLN A 102 -2.98 -20.61 -0.07
C GLN A 102 -2.17 -19.49 -0.76
N PRO A 103 -1.31 -19.79 -1.73
CA PRO A 103 -0.69 -18.74 -2.55
C PRO A 103 -1.70 -17.81 -3.26
N THR A 104 -2.94 -18.26 -3.41
CA THR A 104 -4.04 -17.49 -4.02
C THR A 104 -4.97 -16.81 -3.02
N SER A 105 -4.76 -16.99 -1.70
CA SER A 105 -5.55 -16.28 -0.68
C SER A 105 -5.39 -14.77 -0.81
N LEU A 106 -6.48 -14.04 -0.54
CA LEU A 106 -6.50 -12.59 -0.71
C LEU A 106 -6.22 -11.88 0.61
N PHE A 107 -5.50 -10.78 0.53
CA PHE A 107 -5.17 -9.90 1.65
C PHE A 107 -5.45 -8.46 1.26
N ARG A 108 -5.89 -7.61 2.19
CA ARG A 108 -5.87 -6.15 2.00
C ARG A 108 -4.42 -5.71 1.77
N ILE A 109 -4.20 -4.99 0.68
CA ILE A 109 -2.85 -4.56 0.28
C ILE A 109 -2.56 -3.11 0.65
N ALA A 110 -3.53 -2.42 1.22
CA ALA A 110 -3.41 -1.03 1.63
C ALA A 110 -2.78 -0.16 0.52
N SER A 111 -1.79 0.65 0.84
CA SER A 111 -1.21 1.64 -0.08
C SER A 111 -0.51 1.08 -1.31
N LEU A 112 -0.33 -0.23 -1.45
CA LEU A 112 0.07 -0.80 -2.76
C LEU A 112 -0.98 -0.51 -3.84
N SER A 113 -2.23 -0.26 -3.45
CA SER A 113 -3.33 0.20 -4.30
C SER A 113 -2.98 1.46 -5.10
N LYS A 114 -2.12 2.31 -4.56
CA LYS A 114 -1.72 3.56 -5.23
C LYS A 114 -1.03 3.34 -6.57
N SER A 115 -0.32 2.24 -6.72
CA SER A 115 0.29 1.88 -8.00
C SER A 115 -0.75 1.58 -9.09
N LEU A 116 -1.89 0.99 -8.71
CA LEU A 116 -3.03 0.74 -9.61
C LEU A 116 -3.68 2.06 -10.04
N THR A 117 -3.99 2.92 -9.08
CA THR A 117 -4.61 4.23 -9.32
C THR A 117 -3.73 5.12 -10.19
N ALA A 118 -2.43 5.19 -9.91
CA ALA A 118 -1.50 5.95 -10.71
C ALA A 118 -1.41 5.40 -12.15
N ALA A 119 -1.32 4.08 -12.33
CA ALA A 119 -1.31 3.46 -13.64
C ALA A 119 -2.61 3.72 -14.41
N ALA A 120 -3.77 3.76 -13.75
CA ALA A 120 -5.06 4.08 -14.35
C ALA A 120 -5.09 5.52 -14.89
N ILE A 121 -4.62 6.50 -14.12
CA ILE A 121 -4.48 7.89 -14.58
C ILE A 121 -3.49 7.98 -15.76
N VAL A 122 -2.35 7.30 -15.68
CA VAL A 122 -1.36 7.28 -16.76
C VAL A 122 -1.93 6.61 -18.02
N LYS A 123 -2.75 5.56 -17.88
CA LYS A 123 -3.45 4.91 -18.99
C LYS A 123 -4.45 5.85 -19.67
N LEU A 124 -5.24 6.60 -18.89
CA LEU A 124 -6.13 7.63 -19.43
C LEU A 124 -5.36 8.73 -20.18
N ALA A 125 -4.20 9.12 -19.66
CA ALA A 125 -3.34 10.07 -20.35
C ALA A 125 -2.70 9.50 -21.64
N GLN A 126 -2.35 8.21 -21.63
CA GLN A 126 -1.89 7.48 -22.82
C GLN A 126 -2.97 7.44 -23.91
N ASP A 127 -4.21 7.24 -23.50
CA ASP A 127 -5.37 7.15 -24.40
C ASP A 127 -5.89 8.54 -24.85
N GLY A 128 -5.18 9.63 -24.52
CA GLY A 128 -5.53 10.99 -24.90
C GLY A 128 -6.78 11.54 -24.18
N LYS A 129 -7.24 10.91 -23.11
CA LYS A 129 -8.47 11.27 -22.39
C LYS A 129 -8.27 12.40 -21.36
N LEU A 130 -7.04 12.61 -20.92
CA LEU A 130 -6.67 13.68 -19.98
C LEU A 130 -5.20 14.06 -20.14
N SER A 131 -4.82 15.22 -19.59
CA SER A 131 -3.42 15.61 -19.41
C SER A 131 -3.05 15.56 -17.93
N LEU A 132 -1.86 15.03 -17.62
CA LEU A 132 -1.35 15.01 -16.24
C LEU A 132 -1.08 16.43 -15.70
N SER A 133 -0.95 17.44 -16.58
CA SER A 133 -0.79 18.84 -16.20
C SER A 133 -2.11 19.56 -15.92
N THR A 134 -3.26 18.90 -16.13
CA THR A 134 -4.57 19.49 -15.85
C THR A 134 -4.78 19.58 -14.34
N PRO A 135 -5.19 20.74 -13.79
CA PRO A 135 -5.63 20.86 -12.41
C PRO A 135 -6.83 19.94 -12.12
N VAL A 136 -6.81 19.25 -10.98
CA VAL A 136 -7.87 18.33 -10.60
C VAL A 136 -9.24 19.03 -10.53
N ALA A 137 -9.26 20.27 -10.03
CA ALA A 137 -10.47 21.09 -9.92
C ALA A 137 -11.11 21.47 -11.29
N ASN A 138 -10.41 21.25 -12.38
CA ASN A 138 -10.96 21.45 -13.75
C ASN A 138 -11.58 20.13 -14.30
N ILE A 139 -11.44 19.01 -13.58
CA ILE A 139 -11.94 17.71 -14.02
C ILE A 139 -13.11 17.25 -13.16
N ILE A 140 -12.99 17.39 -11.85
CA ILE A 140 -14.03 16.98 -10.89
C ILE A 140 -14.47 18.19 -10.05
N ASP A 141 -15.68 18.11 -9.53
CA ASP A 141 -16.21 19.16 -8.65
C ASP A 141 -15.50 19.15 -7.28
N ILE A 142 -14.95 20.30 -6.91
CA ILE A 142 -14.29 20.57 -5.63
C ILE A 142 -15.02 21.72 -4.93
N THR A 143 -16.33 21.53 -4.70
CA THR A 143 -17.16 22.50 -4.00
C THR A 143 -17.10 22.26 -2.48
N PRO A 144 -16.70 23.27 -1.68
CA PRO A 144 -16.68 23.15 -0.22
C PRO A 144 -18.10 23.12 0.37
N ALA A 145 -18.20 22.84 1.66
CA ALA A 145 -19.46 22.99 2.39
C ALA A 145 -19.95 24.44 2.36
N THR A 146 -21.25 24.62 2.47
CA THR A 146 -21.91 25.95 2.48
C THR A 146 -21.27 26.87 3.53
N GLY A 147 -20.98 28.10 3.13
CA GLY A 147 -20.33 29.11 3.99
C GLY A 147 -18.79 29.00 4.05
N LEU A 148 -18.19 28.00 3.42
CA LEU A 148 -16.74 27.86 3.31
C LEU A 148 -16.24 28.26 1.93
N THR A 149 -15.00 28.76 1.87
CA THR A 149 -14.33 29.15 0.62
C THR A 149 -13.19 28.20 0.34
N ARG A 150 -13.12 27.74 -0.92
CA ARG A 150 -12.02 26.90 -1.39
C ARG A 150 -10.72 27.72 -1.45
N ASP A 151 -9.62 27.12 -0.97
CA ASP A 151 -8.27 27.72 -1.13
C ASP A 151 -7.96 27.97 -2.61
N PRO A 152 -7.60 29.22 -3.01
CA PRO A 152 -7.35 29.55 -4.43
C PRO A 152 -6.24 28.75 -5.08
N ARG A 153 -5.31 28.19 -4.29
CA ARG A 153 -4.21 27.36 -4.76
C ARG A 153 -4.66 26.00 -5.32
N TRP A 154 -5.93 25.61 -5.20
CA TRP A 154 -6.49 24.43 -5.86
C TRP A 154 -6.31 24.47 -7.39
N SER A 155 -6.28 25.66 -7.99
CA SER A 155 -5.98 25.84 -9.42
C SER A 155 -4.58 25.38 -9.84
N GLN A 156 -3.68 25.19 -8.90
CA GLN A 156 -2.30 24.75 -9.10
C GLN A 156 -2.10 23.24 -8.85
N ILE A 157 -3.12 22.53 -8.35
CA ILE A 157 -3.03 21.11 -7.99
C ILE A 157 -3.29 20.25 -9.23
N THR A 158 -2.23 19.97 -10.00
CA THR A 158 -2.29 19.12 -11.18
C THR A 158 -2.29 17.63 -10.81
N LEU A 159 -2.69 16.76 -11.74
CA LEU A 159 -2.60 15.30 -11.54
C LEU A 159 -1.16 14.82 -11.28
N TRP A 160 -0.14 15.46 -11.92
CA TRP A 160 1.27 15.22 -11.58
C TRP A 160 1.53 15.41 -10.08
N LYS A 161 1.15 16.58 -9.57
CA LYS A 161 1.38 16.93 -8.16
C LYS A 161 0.63 16.01 -7.21
N VAL A 162 -0.60 15.64 -7.55
CA VAL A 162 -1.40 14.69 -6.76
C VAL A 162 -0.71 13.34 -6.65
N LEU A 163 -0.31 12.75 -7.79
CA LEU A 163 0.27 11.41 -7.83
C LEU A 163 1.69 11.34 -7.25
N GLN A 164 2.40 12.47 -7.19
CA GLN A 164 3.73 12.59 -6.58
C GLN A 164 3.69 13.09 -5.12
N HIS A 165 2.51 13.20 -4.50
CA HIS A 165 2.34 13.69 -3.13
C HIS A 165 2.84 15.13 -2.92
N LEU A 166 2.63 15.99 -3.93
CA LEU A 166 2.97 17.41 -3.91
C LEU A 166 1.71 18.31 -3.92
N GLY A 167 0.55 17.78 -3.54
CA GLY A 167 -0.74 18.45 -3.71
C GLY A 167 -1.01 19.58 -2.73
N GLY A 168 -0.29 19.68 -1.61
CA GLY A 168 -0.49 20.73 -0.62
C GLY A 168 -1.10 20.25 0.71
N TRP A 169 -1.36 18.96 0.86
CA TRP A 169 -1.90 18.35 2.09
C TRP A 169 -0.79 17.64 2.84
N ASP A 170 -0.63 17.97 4.13
CA ASP A 170 0.36 17.34 5.02
C ASP A 170 -0.35 16.73 6.22
N ARG A 171 -0.39 15.40 6.28
CA ARG A 171 -1.04 14.67 7.35
C ARG A 171 -0.39 14.88 8.72
N ASP A 172 0.87 15.31 8.76
CA ASP A 172 1.57 15.60 10.02
C ASP A 172 1.24 17.01 10.54
N VAL A 173 0.59 17.86 9.71
CA VAL A 173 0.11 19.21 10.07
C VAL A 173 -1.40 19.18 10.30
N SER A 174 -2.19 18.89 9.28
CA SER A 174 -3.66 18.94 9.35
C SER A 174 -4.32 17.60 9.62
N GLY A 175 -3.55 16.50 9.68
CA GLY A 175 -4.01 15.11 9.80
C GLY A 175 -4.52 14.55 8.47
N ASP A 176 -4.66 13.23 8.42
CA ASP A 176 -5.14 12.55 7.22
C ASP A 176 -6.68 12.52 7.21
N PRO A 177 -7.36 13.16 6.24
CA PRO A 177 -8.83 13.22 6.22
C PRO A 177 -9.48 11.84 6.03
N GLU A 178 -8.78 10.87 5.45
CA GLU A 178 -9.27 9.49 5.26
C GLU A 178 -9.41 8.70 6.58
N TRP A 179 -9.03 9.32 7.71
CA TRP A 179 -9.13 8.76 9.07
C TRP A 179 -9.89 9.70 10.03
N LYS A 180 -10.67 10.65 9.49
CA LYS A 180 -11.40 11.66 10.25
C LYS A 180 -12.92 11.51 10.15
N ASP A 181 -13.42 10.29 9.93
CA ASP A 181 -14.83 10.02 9.67
C ASP A 181 -15.78 10.76 10.63
N ALA A 182 -15.59 10.59 11.95
CA ALA A 182 -16.43 11.24 12.95
C ALA A 182 -16.37 12.78 12.92
N THR A 183 -15.19 13.34 12.60
CA THR A 183 -15.02 14.78 12.48
C THR A 183 -15.75 15.31 11.24
N ILE A 184 -15.58 14.64 10.10
CA ILE A 184 -16.20 15.01 8.84
C ILE A 184 -17.71 14.90 8.93
N SER A 185 -18.23 13.76 9.44
CA SER A 185 -19.67 13.56 9.66
C SER A 185 -20.28 14.70 10.49
N ARG A 186 -19.67 15.04 11.62
CA ARG A 186 -20.13 16.12 12.51
C ARG A 186 -20.04 17.50 11.85
N THR A 187 -18.93 17.79 11.15
CA THR A 187 -18.71 19.10 10.51
C THR A 187 -19.70 19.35 9.37
N LEU A 188 -20.01 18.31 8.60
CA LEU A 188 -20.90 18.40 7.44
C LEU A 188 -22.37 18.13 7.80
N GLY A 189 -22.67 17.59 8.98
CA GLY A 189 -24.01 17.16 9.36
C GLY A 189 -24.50 15.96 8.54
N VAL A 190 -23.59 15.07 8.10
CA VAL A 190 -23.92 13.89 7.29
C VAL A 190 -23.81 12.61 8.13
N PRO A 191 -24.60 11.56 7.84
CA PRO A 191 -24.50 10.29 8.55
C PRO A 191 -23.20 9.54 8.23
N MET A 192 -22.82 8.61 9.09
CA MET A 192 -21.84 7.54 8.77
C MET A 192 -22.59 6.37 8.12
N GLU A 193 -21.99 5.64 7.24
CA GLU A 193 -20.65 5.63 6.69
C GLU A 193 -20.47 6.73 5.63
N LEU A 194 -19.33 7.41 5.65
CA LEU A 194 -19.05 8.49 4.71
C LEU A 194 -18.91 8.00 3.27
N HIS A 195 -19.20 8.87 2.32
CA HIS A 195 -18.84 8.76 0.92
C HIS A 195 -17.57 9.58 0.62
N THR A 196 -16.84 9.21 -0.42
CA THR A 196 -15.65 9.98 -0.87
C THR A 196 -16.00 11.43 -1.20
N ALA A 197 -17.23 11.71 -1.64
CA ALA A 197 -17.73 13.06 -1.88
C ALA A 197 -17.75 13.90 -0.59
N ASP A 198 -18.09 13.31 0.56
CA ASP A 198 -18.10 13.99 1.85
C ASP A 198 -16.69 14.38 2.28
N VAL A 199 -15.73 13.48 2.10
CA VAL A 199 -14.31 13.76 2.37
C VAL A 199 -13.81 14.89 1.48
N ILE A 200 -14.13 14.87 0.17
CA ILE A 200 -13.74 15.93 -0.78
C ILE A 200 -14.37 17.26 -0.37
N LYS A 201 -15.67 17.29 -0.05
CA LYS A 201 -16.40 18.48 0.38
C LYS A 201 -15.79 19.09 1.65
N TYR A 202 -15.43 18.26 2.61
CA TYR A 202 -14.76 18.69 3.84
C TYR A 202 -13.39 19.32 3.54
N VAL A 203 -12.53 18.61 2.79
CA VAL A 203 -11.16 19.07 2.49
C VAL A 203 -11.17 20.31 1.58
N ALA A 204 -12.14 20.44 0.69
CA ALA A 204 -12.29 21.61 -0.17
C ALA A 204 -12.49 22.92 0.63
N GLY A 205 -13.06 22.84 1.85
CA GLY A 205 -13.21 23.95 2.76
C GLY A 205 -12.01 24.21 3.69
N GLN A 206 -10.93 23.42 3.57
CA GLN A 206 -9.73 23.59 4.38
C GLN A 206 -8.65 24.34 3.61
N LYS A 207 -7.80 25.07 4.34
CA LYS A 207 -6.59 25.65 3.77
C LYS A 207 -5.57 24.56 3.45
N LEU A 208 -4.80 24.72 2.38
CA LEU A 208 -3.65 23.87 2.08
C LEU A 208 -2.53 24.14 3.08
N ASP A 209 -1.85 23.08 3.52
CA ASP A 209 -0.76 23.13 4.48
C ASP A 209 0.52 23.74 3.89
N PHE A 210 0.69 23.62 2.57
CA PHE A 210 1.84 24.18 1.82
C PHE A 210 1.46 24.46 0.36
N ASP A 211 2.31 25.20 -0.37
CA ASP A 211 2.08 25.52 -1.78
C ASP A 211 2.29 24.28 -2.66
N PRO A 212 1.30 23.95 -3.53
CA PRO A 212 1.39 22.77 -4.37
C PRO A 212 2.67 22.72 -5.23
N GLY A 213 3.44 21.65 -5.08
CA GLY A 213 4.69 21.42 -5.82
C GLY A 213 5.97 21.78 -5.05
N THR A 214 5.88 22.34 -3.84
CA THR A 214 7.05 22.84 -3.08
C THR A 214 7.60 21.84 -2.06
N LYS A 215 6.77 20.86 -1.65
CA LYS A 215 7.13 19.90 -0.58
C LYS A 215 6.52 18.54 -0.89
N TYR A 216 7.25 17.47 -0.60
CA TYR A 216 6.71 16.13 -0.51
C TYR A 216 6.00 15.94 0.84
N ALA A 217 4.73 15.61 0.80
CA ALA A 217 3.97 15.16 1.97
C ALA A 217 2.98 14.06 1.54
N TYR A 218 3.18 12.86 2.05
CA TYR A 218 2.36 11.70 1.68
C TYR A 218 0.89 11.94 1.99
N SER A 219 0.03 11.82 0.98
CA SER A 219 -1.40 12.09 1.09
C SER A 219 -2.23 10.94 0.53
N ASN A 220 -3.07 10.32 1.36
CA ASN A 220 -4.09 9.38 0.90
C ASN A 220 -5.16 10.11 0.10
N PHE A 221 -5.59 11.27 0.58
CA PHE A 221 -6.62 12.11 -0.05
C PHE A 221 -6.30 12.43 -1.52
N GLY A 222 -5.04 12.71 -1.86
CA GLY A 222 -4.66 12.92 -3.26
C GLY A 222 -5.03 11.72 -4.16
N TYR A 223 -4.88 10.51 -3.67
CA TYR A 223 -5.24 9.31 -4.42
C TYR A 223 -6.75 9.04 -4.43
N THR A 224 -7.48 9.45 -3.41
CA THR A 224 -8.96 9.48 -3.45
C THR A 224 -9.46 10.40 -4.57
N LEU A 225 -8.89 11.61 -4.70
CA LEU A 225 -9.18 12.50 -5.83
C LEU A 225 -8.86 11.85 -7.19
N ALA A 226 -7.71 11.18 -7.31
CA ALA A 226 -7.33 10.49 -8.55
C ALA A 226 -8.34 9.38 -8.91
N GLY A 227 -8.89 8.67 -7.92
CA GLY A 227 -9.98 7.71 -8.14
C GLY A 227 -11.22 8.37 -8.76
N ARG A 228 -11.64 9.52 -8.23
CA ARG A 228 -12.79 10.28 -8.77
C ARG A 228 -12.53 10.84 -10.16
N VAL A 229 -11.28 11.24 -10.45
CA VAL A 229 -10.88 11.63 -11.82
C VAL A 229 -11.00 10.46 -12.79
N ILE A 230 -10.60 9.25 -12.39
CA ILE A 230 -10.76 8.04 -13.21
C ILE A 230 -12.22 7.82 -13.56
N GLU A 231 -13.12 7.89 -12.58
CA GLU A 231 -14.57 7.72 -12.82
C GLU A 231 -15.12 8.79 -13.74
N LYS A 232 -14.82 10.06 -13.48
CA LYS A 232 -15.30 11.20 -14.28
C LYS A 232 -14.90 11.08 -15.75
N VAL A 233 -13.63 10.71 -16.00
CA VAL A 233 -13.07 10.70 -17.36
C VAL A 233 -13.42 9.42 -18.11
N SER A 234 -13.52 8.30 -17.43
CA SER A 234 -13.82 7.00 -18.06
C SER A 234 -15.29 6.68 -18.21
N GLY A 235 -16.15 7.25 -17.36
CA GLY A 235 -17.57 6.89 -17.25
C GLY A 235 -17.82 5.52 -16.59
N LEU A 236 -16.78 4.86 -16.08
CA LEU A 236 -16.83 3.60 -15.32
C LEU A 236 -16.61 3.86 -13.85
N SER A 237 -17.05 2.95 -12.97
CA SER A 237 -16.57 3.01 -11.58
C SER A 237 -15.05 2.81 -11.54
N TYR A 238 -14.41 3.32 -10.49
CA TYR A 238 -12.96 3.19 -10.29
C TYR A 238 -12.51 1.72 -10.39
N GLU A 239 -13.21 0.81 -9.69
CA GLU A 239 -12.93 -0.62 -9.71
C GLU A 239 -13.06 -1.22 -11.11
N GLN A 240 -14.19 -0.95 -11.79
CA GLN A 240 -14.42 -1.44 -13.15
C GLN A 240 -13.33 -1.00 -14.13
N TYR A 241 -12.92 0.27 -14.06
CA TYR A 241 -11.86 0.77 -14.93
C TYR A 241 -10.54 0.03 -14.69
N VAL A 242 -10.11 -0.11 -13.45
CA VAL A 242 -8.87 -0.82 -13.08
C VAL A 242 -8.93 -2.29 -13.50
N GLN A 243 -10.04 -2.98 -13.21
CA GLN A 243 -10.22 -4.38 -13.59
C GLN A 243 -10.17 -4.57 -15.11
N GLN A 244 -10.90 -3.77 -15.87
CA GLN A 244 -11.02 -3.96 -17.32
C GLN A 244 -9.79 -3.48 -18.10
N LYS A 245 -9.20 -2.35 -17.70
CA LYS A 245 -8.15 -1.68 -18.48
C LYS A 245 -6.74 -2.04 -18.05
N LEU A 246 -6.56 -2.47 -16.79
CA LEU A 246 -5.24 -2.79 -16.26
C LEU A 246 -5.08 -4.28 -15.90
N LEU A 247 -6.02 -4.85 -15.13
CA LEU A 247 -5.85 -6.20 -14.57
C LEU A 247 -6.22 -7.30 -15.58
N ALA A 248 -7.32 -7.15 -16.33
CA ALA A 248 -7.77 -8.16 -17.30
C ALA A 248 -6.75 -8.46 -18.41
N PRO A 249 -6.07 -7.45 -19.03
CA PRO A 249 -4.99 -7.71 -19.98
C PRO A 249 -3.81 -8.49 -19.41
N LEU A 250 -3.60 -8.41 -18.09
CA LEU A 250 -2.57 -9.15 -17.35
C LEU A 250 -3.07 -10.52 -16.86
N LYS A 251 -4.31 -10.89 -17.15
CA LYS A 251 -5.00 -12.08 -16.64
C LYS A 251 -5.10 -12.11 -15.10
N ILE A 252 -5.08 -10.97 -14.43
CA ILE A 252 -5.29 -10.86 -12.99
C ILE A 252 -6.80 -10.75 -12.74
N LYS A 253 -7.40 -11.82 -12.22
CA LYS A 253 -8.86 -11.93 -12.04
C LYS A 253 -9.32 -11.88 -10.59
N ARG A 254 -8.40 -12.05 -9.62
CA ARG A 254 -8.72 -12.19 -8.19
C ARG A 254 -8.74 -10.87 -7.43
N MET A 255 -8.03 -9.86 -7.94
CA MET A 255 -7.97 -8.56 -7.26
C MET A 255 -9.32 -7.83 -7.35
N ALA A 256 -9.77 -7.30 -6.22
CA ALA A 256 -11.02 -6.56 -6.07
C ALA A 256 -10.87 -5.49 -4.98
N LEU A 257 -11.85 -4.58 -4.87
CA LEU A 257 -11.95 -3.73 -3.68
C LEU A 257 -12.46 -4.55 -2.49
N GLY A 258 -11.81 -4.41 -1.34
CA GLY A 258 -12.21 -5.07 -0.09
C GLY A 258 -13.40 -4.39 0.58
N TYR A 259 -14.04 -5.08 1.51
CA TYR A 259 -15.14 -4.56 2.32
C TYR A 259 -14.69 -4.27 3.76
N SER A 260 -15.40 -3.39 4.46
CA SER A 260 -15.09 -3.06 5.86
C SER A 260 -15.34 -4.24 6.82
N ILE A 261 -16.40 -5.02 6.59
CA ILE A 261 -16.83 -6.14 7.45
C ILE A 261 -16.80 -7.47 6.69
N ALA A 262 -17.52 -7.54 5.55
CA ALA A 262 -17.59 -8.75 4.74
C ALA A 262 -16.22 -9.11 4.15
N LYS A 263 -16.08 -10.38 3.75
CA LYS A 263 -14.88 -10.87 3.09
C LYS A 263 -15.24 -11.48 1.75
N HIS A 264 -14.33 -11.34 0.80
CA HIS A 264 -14.40 -12.10 -0.45
C HIS A 264 -14.07 -13.59 -0.21
N SER A 265 -14.52 -14.45 -1.09
CA SER A 265 -14.10 -15.85 -1.08
C SER A 265 -12.57 -15.93 -1.17
N GLY A 266 -11.94 -16.68 -0.28
CA GLY A 266 -10.48 -16.82 -0.20
C GLY A 266 -9.75 -15.65 0.48
N GLU A 267 -10.46 -14.65 0.99
CA GLU A 267 -9.85 -13.57 1.77
C GLU A 267 -9.56 -14.02 3.21
N THR A 268 -8.38 -13.67 3.70
CA THR A 268 -7.94 -13.98 5.06
C THR A 268 -8.73 -13.19 6.12
N SER A 269 -8.61 -13.60 7.38
CA SER A 269 -9.04 -12.80 8.53
C SER A 269 -7.90 -11.91 9.01
N TYR A 270 -8.24 -10.70 9.46
CA TYR A 270 -7.28 -9.71 9.93
C TYR A 270 -7.26 -9.63 11.45
N GLU A 271 -6.10 -9.35 12.01
CA GLU A 271 -5.90 -9.28 13.45
C GLU A 271 -5.30 -7.93 13.86
N SER A 272 -5.75 -7.43 15.00
CA SER A 272 -5.18 -6.25 15.66
C SER A 272 -5.39 -6.38 17.16
N GLN A 273 -4.47 -5.84 17.94
CA GLN A 273 -4.63 -5.67 19.38
C GLN A 273 -5.50 -4.45 19.74
N TYR A 274 -5.84 -3.64 18.74
CA TYR A 274 -6.59 -2.42 18.94
C TYR A 274 -8.05 -2.59 18.54
N SER A 275 -8.88 -1.80 19.20
CA SER A 275 -10.28 -1.59 18.85
C SER A 275 -10.60 -0.10 18.89
N GLY A 276 -11.70 0.30 18.29
CA GLY A 276 -12.15 1.69 18.25
C GLY A 276 -13.63 1.80 17.95
N PRO A 277 -14.20 3.00 17.99
CA PRO A 277 -15.60 3.21 17.60
C PRO A 277 -15.79 2.85 16.13
N THR A 278 -16.96 2.27 15.81
CA THR A 278 -17.34 2.07 14.42
C THR A 278 -17.51 3.39 13.68
N VAL A 279 -17.12 3.42 12.41
CA VAL A 279 -17.36 4.53 11.48
C VAL A 279 -18.36 4.16 10.38
N LEU A 280 -18.99 2.99 10.50
CA LEU A 280 -19.94 2.48 9.50
C LEU A 280 -21.39 2.89 9.80
N ASP A 281 -21.63 3.30 11.03
CA ASP A 281 -22.93 3.80 11.48
C ASP A 281 -22.76 4.79 12.65
N MET A 282 -23.88 5.35 13.12
CA MET A 282 -23.91 6.30 14.23
C MET A 282 -24.03 5.64 15.62
N SER A 283 -23.87 4.33 15.74
CA SER A 283 -24.08 3.58 16.98
C SER A 283 -23.03 3.83 18.06
N GLY A 284 -21.82 4.26 17.67
CA GLY A 284 -20.67 4.43 18.57
C GLY A 284 -20.13 3.12 19.15
N LYS A 285 -20.57 1.97 18.66
CA LYS A 285 -20.10 0.64 19.13
C LYS A 285 -18.60 0.51 18.96
N THR A 286 -17.92 -0.03 19.97
CA THR A 286 -16.51 -0.43 19.87
C THR A 286 -16.39 -1.72 19.07
N VAL A 287 -15.56 -1.71 18.04
CA VAL A 287 -15.29 -2.82 17.13
C VAL A 287 -13.80 -3.11 17.03
N PRO A 288 -13.37 -4.33 16.67
CA PRO A 288 -11.97 -4.61 16.36
C PRO A 288 -11.47 -3.68 15.24
N ALA A 289 -10.27 -3.13 15.40
CA ALA A 289 -9.75 -2.12 14.46
C ALA A 289 -9.83 -2.51 12.98
N PRO A 290 -9.57 -3.76 12.54
CA PRO A 290 -9.70 -4.15 11.14
C PRO A 290 -11.13 -4.20 10.61
N TYR A 291 -12.16 -4.18 11.48
CA TYR A 291 -13.55 -4.47 11.13
C TYR A 291 -14.50 -3.34 11.56
N GLY A 292 -14.43 -2.22 10.84
CA GLY A 292 -15.37 -1.12 11.00
C GLY A 292 -14.88 0.09 11.77
N SER A 293 -13.62 0.12 12.28
CA SER A 293 -13.04 1.35 12.82
C SER A 293 -12.51 2.31 11.74
N PHE A 294 -12.58 1.89 10.50
CA PHE A 294 -12.36 2.70 9.29
C PHE A 294 -13.22 2.14 8.15
N SER A 295 -13.50 3.00 7.16
CA SER A 295 -14.31 2.62 6.00
C SER A 295 -13.43 2.23 4.81
N MET A 296 -13.60 0.99 4.31
CA MET A 296 -12.97 0.56 3.05
C MET A 296 -13.53 1.30 1.84
N ARG A 297 -14.76 1.83 1.94
CA ARG A 297 -15.41 2.59 0.87
C ARG A 297 -14.63 3.86 0.50
N ILE A 298 -14.24 4.67 1.51
CA ILE A 298 -13.50 5.90 1.25
C ILE A 298 -12.03 5.65 0.94
N GLN A 299 -11.51 4.47 1.30
CA GLN A 299 -10.13 4.06 1.02
C GLN A 299 -9.91 3.54 -0.41
N ASP A 300 -10.92 3.35 -1.21
CA ASP A 300 -10.93 2.60 -2.49
C ASP A 300 -9.66 2.80 -3.34
N ALA A 301 -9.43 4.03 -3.80
CA ALA A 301 -8.33 4.36 -4.72
C ALA A 301 -6.98 4.60 -4.02
N ASN A 302 -6.98 4.83 -2.71
CA ASN A 302 -5.76 5.07 -1.95
C ASN A 302 -5.22 3.81 -1.25
N GLY A 303 -6.09 2.83 -0.91
CA GLY A 303 -5.73 1.68 -0.09
C GLY A 303 -6.70 0.49 -0.12
N GLY A 304 -7.79 0.53 -0.88
CA GLY A 304 -8.93 -0.38 -0.74
C GLY A 304 -8.81 -1.75 -1.43
N TRP A 305 -7.78 -2.02 -2.21
CA TRP A 305 -7.64 -3.28 -2.93
C TRP A 305 -7.24 -4.45 -2.05
N ILE A 306 -7.70 -5.64 -2.45
CA ILE A 306 -7.23 -6.94 -1.97
C ILE A 306 -6.52 -7.69 -3.10
N ALA A 307 -5.48 -8.44 -2.76
CA ALA A 307 -4.69 -9.23 -3.71
C ALA A 307 -3.99 -10.39 -3.02
N SER A 308 -3.53 -11.38 -3.80
CA SER A 308 -2.52 -12.35 -3.37
C SER A 308 -1.10 -11.86 -3.70
N ALA A 309 -0.09 -12.41 -3.05
CA ALA A 309 1.31 -12.09 -3.38
C ALA A 309 1.68 -12.42 -4.84
N PRO A 310 1.23 -13.54 -5.45
CA PRO A 310 1.37 -13.78 -6.90
C PRO A 310 0.72 -12.71 -7.78
N ASP A 311 -0.47 -12.20 -7.41
CA ASP A 311 -1.12 -11.11 -8.16
C ASP A 311 -0.26 -9.85 -8.15
N LEU A 312 0.32 -9.51 -7.00
CA LEU A 312 1.18 -8.34 -6.83
C LEU A 312 2.45 -8.42 -7.68
N VAL A 313 3.14 -9.56 -7.72
CA VAL A 313 4.34 -9.69 -8.57
C VAL A 313 3.98 -9.81 -10.05
N ARG A 314 2.79 -10.33 -10.40
CA ARG A 314 2.24 -10.29 -11.76
C ARG A 314 1.94 -8.85 -12.19
N TRP A 315 1.35 -8.05 -11.32
CA TRP A 315 1.15 -6.62 -11.49
C TRP A 315 2.47 -5.87 -11.66
N ALA A 316 3.45 -6.14 -10.79
CA ALA A 316 4.77 -5.53 -10.84
C ALA A 316 5.50 -5.79 -12.17
N LYS A 317 5.36 -7.00 -12.74
CA LYS A 317 5.95 -7.37 -14.03
C LYS A 317 5.49 -6.47 -15.19
N MET A 318 4.29 -5.89 -15.13
CA MET A 318 3.78 -4.97 -16.14
C MET A 318 4.72 -3.75 -16.35
N PHE A 319 5.49 -3.40 -15.33
CA PHE A 319 6.40 -2.25 -15.36
C PHE A 319 7.82 -2.60 -15.84
N ASP A 320 8.11 -3.84 -16.22
CA ASP A 320 9.44 -4.26 -16.66
C ASP A 320 9.73 -3.83 -18.10
N ALA A 321 8.70 -3.79 -18.95
CA ALA A 321 8.79 -3.42 -20.35
C ALA A 321 7.47 -2.83 -20.85
N PRO A 322 7.50 -2.04 -21.94
CA PRO A 322 6.28 -1.58 -22.62
C PRO A 322 5.35 -2.75 -22.97
N SER A 323 4.06 -2.52 -22.80
CA SER A 323 3.01 -3.51 -23.03
C SER A 323 1.76 -2.87 -23.67
N SER A 324 0.74 -3.69 -23.92
CA SER A 324 -0.58 -3.20 -24.36
C SER A 324 -1.27 -2.34 -23.28
N VAL A 325 -0.87 -2.46 -22.01
CA VAL A 325 -1.42 -1.66 -20.92
C VAL A 325 -0.74 -0.30 -20.86
N LEU A 326 0.59 -0.26 -20.72
CA LEU A 326 1.37 0.98 -20.70
C LEU A 326 2.52 0.89 -21.70
N ASN A 327 2.61 1.89 -22.60
CA ASN A 327 3.70 2.04 -23.56
C ASN A 327 4.95 2.66 -22.90
N SER A 328 6.04 2.79 -23.66
CA SER A 328 7.32 3.34 -23.17
C SER A 328 7.21 4.75 -22.60
N THR A 329 6.45 5.64 -23.26
CA THR A 329 6.20 7.01 -22.79
C THR A 329 5.47 6.99 -21.45
N SER A 330 4.47 6.13 -21.28
CA SER A 330 3.70 5.97 -20.05
C SER A 330 4.53 5.42 -18.92
N LEU A 331 5.38 4.44 -19.18
CA LEU A 331 6.35 3.94 -18.19
C LEU A 331 7.34 5.05 -17.79
N GLY A 332 7.79 5.87 -18.75
CA GLY A 332 8.61 7.04 -18.45
C GLY A 332 7.92 8.02 -17.50
N ARG A 333 6.61 8.24 -17.67
CA ARG A 333 5.80 9.08 -16.76
C ARG A 333 5.72 8.49 -15.36
N VAL A 334 5.50 7.17 -15.24
CA VAL A 334 5.47 6.49 -13.92
C VAL A 334 6.75 6.73 -13.14
N TRP A 335 7.90 6.75 -13.82
CA TRP A 335 9.22 6.90 -13.22
C TRP A 335 9.70 8.35 -13.15
N ALA A 336 8.88 9.30 -13.53
CA ALA A 336 9.30 10.70 -13.58
C ALA A 336 9.69 11.23 -12.19
N LYS A 337 10.88 11.85 -12.13
CA LYS A 337 11.37 12.50 -10.93
C LYS A 337 10.57 13.79 -10.69
N PRO A 338 10.11 14.06 -9.47
CA PRO A 338 9.39 15.29 -9.15
C PRO A 338 10.29 16.52 -9.20
N SER A 339 9.69 17.72 -9.31
CA SER A 339 10.40 19.00 -9.35
C SER A 339 11.31 19.24 -8.14
N ILE A 340 10.94 18.69 -6.98
CA ILE A 340 11.72 18.78 -5.75
C ILE A 340 12.94 17.83 -5.71
N GLY A 341 13.12 17.00 -6.74
CA GLY A 341 14.29 16.12 -6.87
C GLY A 341 14.24 14.84 -6.05
N VAL A 342 15.43 14.36 -5.72
CA VAL A 342 15.68 13.20 -4.86
C VAL A 342 15.87 13.70 -3.43
N ASN A 343 15.29 13.00 -2.45
CA ASN A 343 15.43 13.38 -1.04
C ASN A 343 16.82 13.00 -0.46
N ALA A 344 17.07 13.39 0.78
CA ALA A 344 18.33 13.14 1.47
C ALA A 344 18.66 11.63 1.64
N ASP A 345 17.64 10.77 1.62
CA ASP A 345 17.81 9.32 1.71
C ASP A 345 18.06 8.66 0.34
N GLY A 346 18.20 9.43 -0.74
CA GLY A 346 18.53 8.94 -2.07
C GLY A 346 17.37 8.33 -2.85
N TRP A 347 16.11 8.68 -2.53
CA TRP A 347 14.94 8.22 -3.25
C TRP A 347 13.97 9.38 -3.56
N TYR A 348 13.00 9.14 -4.43
CA TYR A 348 11.89 10.05 -4.71
C TYR A 348 10.60 9.26 -4.93
N TYR A 349 9.46 9.95 -4.87
CA TYR A 349 8.18 9.35 -5.21
C TYR A 349 7.81 9.69 -6.66
N GLY A 350 7.66 8.64 -7.48
CA GLY A 350 7.15 8.75 -8.85
C GLY A 350 5.62 8.75 -8.86
N LEU A 351 5.01 8.04 -9.81
CA LEU A 351 3.56 7.88 -9.83
C LEU A 351 3.18 6.52 -9.23
N GLY A 352 2.82 6.52 -7.94
CA GLY A 352 2.42 5.31 -7.20
C GLY A 352 3.57 4.41 -6.73
N TRP A 353 4.82 4.86 -6.83
CA TRP A 353 6.01 4.11 -6.47
C TRP A 353 7.07 4.98 -5.80
N GLN A 354 7.70 4.45 -4.77
CA GLN A 354 8.97 4.95 -4.26
C GLN A 354 10.09 4.44 -5.17
N ILE A 355 11.05 5.30 -5.52
CA ILE A 355 12.06 5.03 -6.54
C ILE A 355 13.43 5.41 -6.01
N ARG A 356 14.36 4.46 -6.00
CA ARG A 356 15.77 4.69 -5.72
C ARG A 356 16.59 4.44 -6.98
N PRO A 357 17.18 5.49 -7.59
CA PRO A 357 18.13 5.33 -8.68
C PRO A 357 19.33 4.49 -8.25
N VAL A 358 19.84 3.64 -9.15
CA VAL A 358 21.06 2.89 -8.93
C VAL A 358 22.25 3.73 -9.34
N SER A 359 23.23 3.88 -8.45
CA SER A 359 24.43 4.69 -8.68
C SER A 359 25.22 4.18 -9.89
N GLY A 360 25.61 5.09 -10.80
CA GLY A 360 26.45 4.79 -11.97
C GLY A 360 25.70 4.13 -13.14
N GLY A 361 24.36 4.08 -13.11
CA GLY A 361 23.56 3.47 -14.18
C GLY A 361 22.17 4.10 -14.38
N THR A 362 21.43 3.59 -15.36
CA THR A 362 20.05 3.95 -15.64
C THR A 362 19.02 3.09 -14.86
N GLY A 363 19.49 2.12 -14.07
CA GLY A 363 18.67 1.22 -13.27
C GLY A 363 17.99 1.93 -12.11
N ARG A 364 16.90 1.33 -11.62
CA ARG A 364 16.16 1.80 -10.44
C ARG A 364 15.57 0.62 -9.67
N ASN A 365 15.67 0.69 -8.35
CA ASN A 365 14.84 -0.12 -7.48
C ASN A 365 13.56 0.64 -7.17
N THR A 366 12.43 -0.01 -7.25
CA THR A 366 11.13 0.59 -6.98
C THR A 366 10.37 -0.26 -5.97
N TRP A 367 9.68 0.37 -5.05
CA TRP A 367 8.91 -0.33 -4.04
C TRP A 367 7.72 0.50 -3.58
N HIS A 368 6.82 -0.14 -2.90
CA HIS A 368 5.83 0.49 -2.06
C HIS A 368 5.49 -0.43 -0.89
N THR A 369 5.12 0.15 0.24
CA THR A 369 4.56 -0.57 1.40
C THR A 369 3.09 -0.25 1.54
N GLY A 370 2.35 -1.16 2.15
CA GLY A 370 0.95 -0.96 2.50
C GLY A 370 0.74 -1.22 3.98
N SER A 371 -0.02 -0.36 4.65
CA SER A 371 -0.28 -0.47 6.08
C SER A 371 -1.64 0.15 6.43
N MET A 372 -2.50 -0.65 7.05
CA MET A 372 -3.77 -0.24 7.68
C MET A 372 -4.11 -1.20 8.82
N PRO A 373 -5.05 -0.89 9.70
CA PRO A 373 -5.38 -1.80 10.79
C PRO A 373 -5.61 -3.22 10.30
N GLY A 374 -4.85 -4.18 10.87
CA GLY A 374 -4.93 -5.60 10.54
C GLY A 374 -4.17 -6.05 9.28
N THR A 375 -3.41 -5.17 8.61
CA THR A 375 -2.62 -5.61 7.44
C THR A 375 -1.33 -4.84 7.25
N TYR A 376 -0.32 -5.54 6.79
CA TYR A 376 0.91 -4.97 6.27
C TYR A 376 1.30 -5.67 4.97
N SER A 377 1.83 -4.93 4.02
CA SER A 377 2.26 -5.45 2.72
C SER A 377 3.48 -4.72 2.19
N ILE A 378 4.25 -5.39 1.35
CA ILE A 378 5.38 -4.80 0.63
C ILE A 378 5.44 -5.39 -0.78
N LEU A 379 5.79 -4.55 -1.75
CA LEU A 379 6.06 -4.93 -3.12
C LEU A 379 7.35 -4.23 -3.57
N VAL A 380 8.33 -5.01 -4.01
CA VAL A 380 9.65 -4.52 -4.47
C VAL A 380 9.91 -5.00 -5.89
N ARG A 381 10.45 -4.11 -6.72
CA ARG A 381 11.03 -4.42 -8.04
C ARG A 381 12.45 -3.91 -8.08
N THR A 382 13.36 -4.73 -8.52
CA THR A 382 14.78 -4.41 -8.62
C THR A 382 15.21 -4.20 -10.07
N TYR A 383 16.25 -3.42 -10.28
CA TYR A 383 16.80 -3.13 -11.61
C TYR A 383 17.37 -4.37 -12.32
N ASN A 384 17.74 -5.41 -11.58
CA ASN A 384 18.35 -6.64 -12.09
C ASN A 384 17.34 -7.78 -12.33
N GLY A 385 16.04 -7.45 -12.36
CA GLY A 385 14.97 -8.36 -12.76
C GLY A 385 14.45 -9.28 -11.67
N MET A 386 14.71 -8.98 -10.39
CA MET A 386 14.00 -9.59 -9.26
C MET A 386 12.79 -8.75 -8.88
N SER A 387 11.71 -9.41 -8.47
CA SER A 387 10.63 -8.75 -7.74
C SER A 387 10.09 -9.69 -6.67
N TRP A 388 9.63 -9.11 -5.56
CA TRP A 388 8.93 -9.88 -4.53
C TRP A 388 7.82 -9.08 -3.91
N ALA A 389 6.81 -9.80 -3.42
CA ALA A 389 5.73 -9.26 -2.60
C ALA A 389 5.58 -10.11 -1.34
N ALA A 390 5.32 -9.47 -0.21
CA ALA A 390 4.87 -10.12 1.01
C ALA A 390 3.64 -9.40 1.56
N VAL A 391 2.69 -10.17 2.08
CA VAL A 391 1.44 -9.68 2.67
C VAL A 391 1.16 -10.42 3.98
N PHE A 392 0.62 -9.69 4.96
CA PHE A 392 0.37 -10.19 6.31
C PHE A 392 -1.00 -9.74 6.81
N ASN A 393 -1.61 -10.56 7.66
CA ASN A 393 -2.92 -10.29 8.28
C ASN A 393 -2.85 -9.49 9.58
N ARG A 394 -1.71 -8.84 9.86
CA ARG A 394 -1.47 -8.03 11.05
C ARG A 394 -0.50 -6.90 10.73
N ARG A 395 -0.61 -5.76 11.44
CA ARG A 395 0.27 -4.60 11.32
C ARG A 395 0.93 -4.23 12.63
N ASP A 396 0.21 -4.40 13.72
CA ASP A 396 0.61 -3.99 15.05
C ASP A 396 0.54 -5.20 15.99
N ASP A 397 1.50 -5.34 16.87
CA ASP A 397 1.56 -6.38 17.86
C ASP A 397 2.24 -5.89 19.15
N PRO A 398 2.11 -6.60 20.29
CA PRO A 398 2.69 -6.20 21.56
C PRO A 398 4.23 -6.13 21.59
N SER A 399 4.93 -6.70 20.60
CA SER A 399 6.39 -6.68 20.56
C SER A 399 6.98 -5.30 20.23
N GLY A 400 6.17 -4.42 19.63
CA GLY A 400 6.62 -3.09 19.17
C GLY A 400 7.65 -3.11 18.03
N LYS A 401 7.92 -4.28 17.43
CA LYS A 401 8.88 -4.44 16.34
C LYS A 401 8.32 -3.83 15.04
N SER A 402 9.21 -3.17 14.28
CA SER A 402 8.83 -2.59 12.98
C SER A 402 8.42 -3.68 11.97
N TYR A 403 7.29 -3.50 11.31
CA TYR A 403 6.89 -4.35 10.18
C TYR A 403 7.68 -4.02 8.90
N GLY A 404 8.31 -2.84 8.83
CA GLY A 404 9.24 -2.48 7.77
C GLY A 404 10.50 -3.34 7.70
N ASP A 405 10.87 -4.04 8.79
CA ASP A 405 12.04 -4.94 8.82
C ASP A 405 11.92 -6.11 7.84
N ILE A 406 10.71 -6.40 7.33
CA ILE A 406 10.53 -7.41 6.28
C ILE A 406 11.30 -7.07 5.01
N ASP A 407 11.52 -5.80 4.69
CA ASP A 407 12.31 -5.41 3.52
C ASP A 407 13.74 -5.94 3.64
N ALA A 408 14.42 -5.66 4.75
CA ALA A 408 15.78 -6.15 5.00
C ALA A 408 15.85 -7.70 5.05
N ALA A 409 14.83 -8.35 5.59
CA ALA A 409 14.73 -9.81 5.65
C ALA A 409 14.64 -10.43 4.25
N LEU A 410 13.79 -9.88 3.38
CA LEU A 410 13.64 -10.37 2.00
C LEU A 410 14.86 -10.05 1.14
N TRP A 411 15.52 -8.90 1.33
CA TRP A 411 16.83 -8.64 0.71
C TRP A 411 17.89 -9.65 1.15
N THR A 412 17.92 -10.01 2.44
CA THR A 412 18.83 -11.05 2.96
C THR A 412 18.57 -12.40 2.26
N ALA A 413 17.30 -12.78 2.12
CA ALA A 413 16.92 -13.99 1.41
C ALA A 413 17.37 -13.96 -0.06
N ALA A 414 17.09 -12.85 -0.77
CA ALA A 414 17.43 -12.69 -2.18
C ALA A 414 18.95 -12.72 -2.43
N ASN A 415 19.72 -12.04 -1.59
CA ASN A 415 21.20 -12.00 -1.69
C ASN A 415 21.85 -13.36 -1.33
N GLY A 416 21.16 -14.21 -0.58
CA GLY A 416 21.61 -15.55 -0.25
C GLY A 416 21.41 -16.60 -1.38
N VAL A 417 20.68 -16.27 -2.43
CA VAL A 417 20.41 -17.20 -3.54
C VAL A 417 21.64 -17.37 -4.40
N LYS A 418 22.21 -18.58 -4.38
CA LYS A 418 23.40 -18.92 -5.17
C LYS A 418 23.06 -19.21 -6.63
N SER A 419 21.92 -19.84 -6.88
CA SER A 419 21.45 -20.19 -8.23
C SER A 419 19.94 -20.02 -8.29
N TRP A 420 19.48 -19.18 -9.20
CA TRP A 420 18.07 -18.90 -9.37
C TRP A 420 17.39 -20.03 -10.16
N PRO A 421 16.23 -20.51 -9.71
CA PRO A 421 15.48 -21.53 -10.42
C PRO A 421 15.00 -21.08 -11.80
N THR A 422 14.80 -22.03 -12.69
CA THR A 422 14.31 -21.78 -14.06
C THR A 422 12.83 -22.06 -14.27
N ASN A 423 12.15 -22.58 -13.25
CA ASN A 423 10.70 -22.82 -13.27
C ASN A 423 9.90 -21.51 -13.41
N ASP A 424 8.70 -21.62 -13.96
CA ASP A 424 7.72 -20.51 -14.00
C ASP A 424 6.37 -21.03 -13.50
N LEU A 425 5.92 -20.48 -12.37
CA LEU A 425 4.63 -20.82 -11.76
C LEU A 425 3.48 -19.92 -12.25
N PHE A 426 3.72 -18.90 -13.09
CA PHE A 426 2.66 -18.04 -13.59
C PHE A 426 1.55 -18.83 -14.30
N PRO A 427 1.80 -19.83 -15.16
CA PRO A 427 0.74 -20.62 -15.77
C PRO A 427 -0.16 -21.36 -14.77
N GLN A 428 0.36 -21.72 -13.59
CA GLN A 428 -0.42 -22.36 -12.53
C GLN A 428 -1.46 -21.43 -11.91
N TYR A 429 -1.17 -20.13 -11.84
CA TYR A 429 -2.00 -19.16 -11.13
C TYR A 429 -2.78 -18.19 -12.03
N PHE A 430 -2.43 -18.11 -13.33
CA PHE A 430 -2.97 -17.12 -14.28
C PHE A 430 -3.32 -17.76 -15.64
N SER A 431 -4.16 -18.77 -15.60
CA SER A 431 -4.75 -19.42 -16.78
C SER A 431 -5.82 -18.56 -17.46
#